data_0fc4d5ba1f9dc62a0b3eae3e54a9e35c
#
_entry.id   0fc4d5ba1f9dc62a0b3eae3e54a9e35c
#
_cell.length_a   1.000
_cell.length_b   1.000
_cell.length_c   1.000
_cell.angle_alpha   90.00
_cell.angle_beta   90.00
_cell.angle_gamma   90.00
#
_symmetry.space_group_name_H-M   'P 1'
#
loop_
_entity.id
_entity.type
_entity.pdbx_description
1 polymer ?
#
loop_
_entity_poly.entity_id
_entity_poly.type
_entity_poly.pdbx_seq_one_letter_code
_entity_poly.pdbx_strand_id
1 'polypeptide(L)'
;MYFPSYRLCLILLALVVTAPLPTPAQDAPSSVTIHWQRITRVSKTAPTLQVVVNPPLRRGTPVHDNAFRALRELQADYVRYVPWLPYPKLGVAEIDSPREGKTSWDFSLIDPMTIDFLEATKGHSVVLNFSTVPQWMFKTEAPVPYPADPNQVTWNYEQGRELRDATLKEVADYYARLLAWYTQGGFVDEFGKRYESGYHYSIPYWEVLNEPDIEHQISPELYTAIYDSVAAAMLKVQPKTKFVAAALAFPSGNPHFFEYFLDHKNHQPAIPLDFISYHFYAVPTPDQTDDVQQYTFFAQADGFLNIVRYIESIRLRLSPETGTMINEIGAISADDLAQGQPGHINKPIPNSYWNLTGAMYAYIFAELSRIGVDVAGESQLVGYPTQFPSVSMVDWETGKPNARYWVLKLLHDNFGPRDRLVEAESTNAYVHVMGVLTPNGRRRVLLINKRNRPIELSIPGAAKGQEEFADVTTGFQPPSSANLSSDKITLGGFAVAAVTLP
;
A
#
# COMPACT_ATOMS: atom_id res chain seq x y z
N MET A 1 41.44 -84.40 -17.20
CA MET A 1 42.56 -83.46 -17.28
C MET A 1 42.26 -82.25 -16.39
N TYR A 2 42.91 -82.22 -15.24
CA TYR A 2 42.73 -81.15 -14.24
C TYR A 2 43.81 -80.09 -14.51
N PHE A 3 43.39 -78.74 -14.57
CA PHE A 3 44.29 -77.62 -14.46
C PHE A 3 43.96 -76.89 -13.17
N PRO A 4 44.96 -76.55 -12.33
CA PRO A 4 44.75 -75.77 -11.11
C PRO A 4 44.80 -74.25 -11.40
N SER A 5 43.81 -73.51 -10.83
CA SER A 5 43.73 -72.07 -10.84
C SER A 5 44.55 -71.46 -9.72
N TYR A 6 45.52 -70.61 -10.10
CA TYR A 6 46.26 -69.74 -9.19
C TYR A 6 45.43 -68.49 -8.93
N ARG A 7 45.09 -68.24 -7.64
CA ARG A 7 44.51 -66.95 -7.19
C ARG A 7 45.68 -66.01 -6.82
N LEU A 8 45.83 -64.95 -7.61
CA LEU A 8 46.72 -63.86 -7.30
C LEU A 8 45.96 -62.87 -6.38
N CYS A 9 46.37 -62.72 -5.11
CA CYS A 9 45.89 -61.66 -4.20
C CYS A 9 46.61 -60.39 -4.48
N LEU A 10 45.98 -59.40 -5.12
CA LEU A 10 46.45 -58.03 -5.21
C LEU A 10 46.02 -57.27 -3.92
N ILE A 11 46.98 -56.94 -3.07
CA ILE A 11 46.79 -56.01 -1.96
C ILE A 11 46.91 -54.62 -2.50
N LEU A 12 45.75 -53.91 -2.62
CA LEU A 12 45.72 -52.46 -2.93
C LEU A 12 45.98 -51.70 -1.61
N LEU A 13 47.12 -51.07 -1.50
CA LEU A 13 47.43 -50.11 -0.45
C LEU A 13 46.76 -48.78 -0.84
N ALA A 14 45.60 -48.46 -0.21
CA ALA A 14 44.93 -47.18 -0.38
C ALA A 14 45.70 -46.10 0.46
N LEU A 15 46.47 -45.24 -0.20
CA LEU A 15 46.99 -44.01 0.41
C LEU A 15 45.80 -43.08 0.62
N VAL A 16 45.29 -42.92 1.84
CA VAL A 16 44.33 -41.89 2.22
C VAL A 16 45.10 -40.57 2.34
N VAL A 17 45.12 -39.78 1.26
CA VAL A 17 45.52 -38.38 1.30
C VAL A 17 44.39 -37.61 1.99
N THR A 18 44.54 -37.32 3.27
CA THR A 18 43.65 -36.37 3.98
C THR A 18 43.99 -34.96 3.49
N ALA A 19 43.30 -34.52 2.43
CA ALA A 19 43.28 -33.10 2.10
C ALA A 19 42.58 -32.37 3.27
N PRO A 20 43.16 -31.28 3.80
CA PRO A 20 42.45 -30.47 4.80
C PRO A 20 41.14 -30.01 4.18
N LEU A 21 40.03 -30.28 4.87
CA LEU A 21 38.75 -29.71 4.52
C LEU A 21 38.91 -28.19 4.43
N PRO A 22 38.45 -27.52 3.37
CA PRO A 22 38.50 -26.09 3.30
C PRO A 22 37.79 -25.55 4.55
N THR A 23 38.48 -24.83 5.41
CA THR A 23 37.87 -24.00 6.44
C THR A 23 36.80 -23.16 5.73
N PRO A 24 35.54 -23.12 6.21
CA PRO A 24 34.58 -22.23 5.64
C PRO A 24 35.20 -20.85 5.60
N ALA A 25 35.26 -20.26 4.41
CA ALA A 25 35.75 -18.90 4.25
C ALA A 25 34.95 -18.06 5.23
N GLN A 26 35.62 -17.45 6.20
CA GLN A 26 34.98 -16.50 7.09
C GLN A 26 34.52 -15.39 6.18
N ASP A 27 33.20 -15.29 5.97
CA ASP A 27 32.61 -14.27 5.09
C ASP A 27 33.23 -12.93 5.49
N ALA A 28 33.76 -12.20 4.52
CA ALA A 28 34.30 -10.87 4.77
C ALA A 28 33.21 -10.04 5.47
N PRO A 29 33.52 -9.27 6.52
CA PRO A 29 32.53 -8.52 7.25
C PRO A 29 31.72 -7.65 6.29
N SER A 30 30.42 -7.75 6.34
CA SER A 30 29.52 -6.95 5.49
C SER A 30 29.77 -5.46 5.75
N SER A 31 29.79 -4.66 4.68
CA SER A 31 30.04 -3.22 4.78
C SER A 31 29.09 -2.43 3.90
N VAL A 32 28.86 -1.18 4.30
CA VAL A 32 28.08 -0.20 3.55
C VAL A 32 29.03 0.90 3.08
N THR A 33 28.95 1.24 1.79
CA THR A 33 29.66 2.39 1.21
C THR A 33 28.65 3.46 0.83
N ILE A 34 28.90 4.72 1.23
CA ILE A 34 28.01 5.85 0.95
C ILE A 34 28.81 7.00 0.37
N HIS A 35 28.43 7.44 -0.82
CA HIS A 35 29.06 8.54 -1.54
C HIS A 35 28.29 9.85 -1.33
N TRP A 36 28.50 10.51 -0.19
CA TRP A 36 27.75 11.69 0.24
C TRP A 36 27.73 12.86 -0.73
N GLN A 37 28.73 12.98 -1.61
CA GLN A 37 28.77 14.00 -2.65
C GLN A 37 28.08 13.61 -3.94
N ARG A 38 27.66 12.35 -4.12
CA ARG A 38 27.02 11.86 -5.33
C ARG A 38 25.51 11.83 -5.15
N ILE A 39 24.88 12.98 -5.30
CA ILE A 39 23.42 13.10 -5.26
C ILE A 39 22.85 12.46 -6.54
N THR A 40 21.98 11.49 -6.40
CA THR A 40 21.34 10.78 -7.51
C THR A 40 19.96 11.36 -7.82
N ARG A 41 19.24 11.83 -6.80
CA ARG A 41 17.88 12.38 -6.93
C ARG A 41 17.50 13.22 -5.71
N VAL A 42 16.54 14.12 -5.89
CA VAL A 42 15.76 14.69 -4.77
C VAL A 42 14.47 13.86 -4.67
N SER A 43 14.24 13.25 -3.52
CA SER A 43 13.03 12.46 -3.26
C SER A 43 11.79 13.34 -3.28
N LYS A 44 10.71 12.81 -3.83
CA LYS A 44 9.36 13.36 -3.70
C LYS A 44 8.39 12.35 -3.04
N THR A 45 8.88 11.16 -2.72
CA THR A 45 8.09 10.05 -2.22
C THR A 45 7.67 10.27 -0.77
N ALA A 46 6.37 10.38 -0.55
CA ALA A 46 5.76 10.44 0.77
C ALA A 46 5.35 9.03 1.22
N PRO A 47 5.86 8.52 2.36
CA PRO A 47 5.33 7.30 2.96
C PRO A 47 3.99 7.60 3.64
N THR A 48 2.98 6.77 3.39
CA THR A 48 1.63 6.94 3.90
C THR A 48 0.90 5.59 4.00
N LEU A 49 -0.40 5.62 4.26
CA LEU A 49 -1.24 4.42 4.35
C LEU A 49 -2.64 4.66 3.79
N GLN A 50 -3.39 3.55 3.65
CA GLN A 50 -4.83 3.64 3.43
C GLN A 50 -5.64 3.19 4.66
N VAL A 51 -6.85 3.73 4.74
CA VAL A 51 -7.90 3.36 5.68
C VAL A 51 -9.07 2.79 4.90
N VAL A 52 -9.23 1.46 4.93
CA VAL A 52 -10.38 0.79 4.31
C VAL A 52 -11.50 0.67 5.34
N VAL A 53 -12.70 1.08 4.95
CA VAL A 53 -13.88 1.05 5.82
C VAL A 53 -14.26 -0.37 6.21
N ASN A 54 -14.36 -0.62 7.51
CA ASN A 54 -14.81 -1.89 8.05
C ASN A 54 -15.46 -1.73 9.45
N PRO A 55 -16.20 -2.74 9.94
CA PRO A 55 -16.88 -2.68 11.23
C PRO A 55 -16.01 -2.34 12.45
N PRO A 56 -14.76 -2.86 12.60
CA PRO A 56 -13.85 -2.46 13.68
C PRO A 56 -13.58 -0.96 13.80
N LEU A 57 -13.69 -0.20 12.72
CA LEU A 57 -13.50 1.26 12.71
C LEU A 57 -14.75 2.05 13.10
N ARG A 58 -15.88 1.40 13.38
CA ARG A 58 -17.09 2.09 13.82
C ARG A 58 -16.97 2.57 15.27
N ARG A 59 -17.56 3.74 15.56
CA ARG A 59 -17.65 4.28 16.92
C ARG A 59 -18.26 3.26 17.88
N GLY A 60 -17.68 3.14 19.09
CA GLY A 60 -18.13 2.22 20.13
C GLY A 60 -17.51 0.82 20.05
N THR A 61 -16.68 0.53 19.08
CA THR A 61 -15.87 -0.69 19.07
C THR A 61 -14.58 -0.52 19.90
N PRO A 62 -14.00 -1.59 20.43
CA PRO A 62 -12.75 -1.51 21.19
C PRO A 62 -11.54 -0.97 20.40
N VAL A 63 -11.59 -1.08 19.08
CA VAL A 63 -10.47 -0.74 18.19
C VAL A 63 -10.51 0.70 17.73
N HIS A 64 -11.72 1.29 17.59
CA HIS A 64 -11.95 2.61 17.03
C HIS A 64 -11.00 3.69 17.56
N ASP A 65 -11.03 3.96 18.87
CA ASP A 65 -10.26 5.07 19.46
C ASP A 65 -8.76 4.89 19.29
N ASN A 66 -8.28 3.65 19.39
CA ASN A 66 -6.86 3.31 19.24
C ASN A 66 -6.41 3.45 17.78
N ALA A 67 -7.20 2.98 16.83
CA ALA A 67 -6.90 3.09 15.40
C ALA A 67 -6.85 4.55 14.93
N PHE A 68 -7.85 5.35 15.28
CA PHE A 68 -7.85 6.77 14.92
C PHE A 68 -6.83 7.60 15.69
N ARG A 69 -6.41 7.17 16.91
CA ARG A 69 -5.27 7.76 17.59
C ARG A 69 -3.96 7.46 16.83
N ALA A 70 -3.72 6.20 16.46
CA ALA A 70 -2.54 5.82 15.66
C ALA A 70 -2.49 6.60 14.34
N LEU A 71 -3.63 6.77 13.66
CA LEU A 71 -3.72 7.58 12.45
C LEU A 71 -3.32 9.04 12.69
N ARG A 72 -3.82 9.68 13.78
CA ARG A 72 -3.43 11.06 14.15
C ARG A 72 -1.95 11.19 14.48
N GLU A 73 -1.40 10.22 15.21
CA GLU A 73 0.02 10.23 15.61
C GLU A 73 0.98 10.03 14.44
N LEU A 74 0.52 9.44 13.35
CA LEU A 74 1.31 9.27 12.14
C LEU A 74 1.56 10.61 11.43
N GLN A 75 0.57 11.50 11.37
CA GLN A 75 0.63 12.81 10.70
C GLN A 75 1.05 12.75 9.22
N ALA A 76 0.65 11.70 8.52
CA ALA A 76 1.00 11.49 7.13
C ALA A 76 0.14 12.31 6.17
N ASP A 77 0.74 12.77 5.07
CA ASP A 77 0.04 13.31 3.91
C ASP A 77 -0.41 12.17 2.96
N TYR A 78 -1.38 12.46 2.11
CA TYR A 78 -1.93 11.54 1.11
C TYR A 78 -2.56 10.28 1.70
N VAL A 79 -3.06 10.34 2.93
CA VAL A 79 -3.78 9.21 3.51
C VAL A 79 -5.02 8.93 2.66
N ARG A 80 -5.15 7.69 2.17
CA ARG A 80 -6.27 7.28 1.34
C ARG A 80 -7.40 6.70 2.20
N TYR A 81 -8.65 7.08 1.93
CA TYR A 81 -9.84 6.57 2.59
C TYR A 81 -10.75 5.87 1.60
N VAL A 82 -11.09 4.62 1.89
CA VAL A 82 -11.79 3.74 0.94
C VAL A 82 -12.99 3.08 1.59
N PRO A 83 -14.21 3.64 1.44
CA PRO A 83 -15.44 2.88 1.58
C PRO A 83 -15.53 1.82 0.49
N TRP A 84 -15.30 0.54 0.85
CA TRP A 84 -15.09 -0.54 -0.10
C TRP A 84 -16.23 -1.56 -0.10
N LEU A 85 -16.44 -2.21 -1.25
CA LEU A 85 -17.57 -3.05 -1.60
C LEU A 85 -17.97 -4.18 -0.63
N PRO A 86 -17.09 -4.85 0.16
CA PRO A 86 -17.54 -5.87 1.10
C PRO A 86 -18.50 -5.39 2.18
N TYR A 87 -18.53 -4.08 2.44
CA TYR A 87 -19.45 -3.45 3.39
C TYR A 87 -20.26 -2.32 2.71
N PRO A 88 -21.13 -2.65 1.74
CA PRO A 88 -21.73 -1.65 0.85
C PRO A 88 -22.60 -0.63 1.60
N LYS A 89 -23.24 -1.00 2.71
CA LYS A 89 -24.00 -0.04 3.54
C LYS A 89 -23.13 0.99 4.26
N LEU A 90 -21.84 0.71 4.43
CA LEU A 90 -20.88 1.66 5.00
C LEU A 90 -20.21 2.53 3.93
N GLY A 91 -20.52 2.31 2.65
CA GLY A 91 -19.89 2.99 1.52
C GLY A 91 -20.86 3.74 0.59
N VAL A 92 -22.15 3.37 0.55
CA VAL A 92 -23.12 3.90 -0.40
C VAL A 92 -24.10 4.86 0.28
N ALA A 93 -24.16 6.10 -0.21
CA ALA A 93 -25.04 7.13 0.35
C ALA A 93 -26.46 7.15 -0.25
N GLU A 94 -26.69 6.54 -1.41
CA GLU A 94 -27.99 6.48 -2.09
C GLU A 94 -28.30 5.06 -2.51
N ILE A 95 -28.91 4.29 -1.59
CA ILE A 95 -29.12 2.85 -1.75
C ILE A 95 -30.15 2.52 -2.82
N ASP A 96 -31.27 3.26 -2.87
CA ASP A 96 -32.34 3.03 -3.82
C ASP A 96 -32.24 4.01 -4.98
N SER A 97 -32.57 3.53 -6.18
CA SER A 97 -32.65 4.35 -7.38
C SER A 97 -33.68 5.50 -7.22
N PRO A 98 -33.31 6.71 -7.64
CA PRO A 98 -34.29 7.83 -7.72
C PRO A 98 -35.52 7.47 -8.52
N ARG A 99 -36.71 7.73 -7.97
CA ARG A 99 -38.00 7.47 -8.64
C ARG A 99 -39.13 8.30 -8.06
N GLU A 100 -40.12 8.61 -8.89
CA GLU A 100 -41.37 9.30 -8.48
C GLU A 100 -41.11 10.61 -7.70
N GLY A 101 -40.09 11.37 -8.08
CA GLY A 101 -39.70 12.62 -7.41
C GLY A 101 -39.04 12.45 -6.05
N LYS A 102 -38.52 11.25 -5.72
CA LYS A 102 -37.86 10.94 -4.45
C LYS A 102 -36.48 10.34 -4.66
N THR A 103 -35.55 10.69 -3.77
CA THR A 103 -34.21 10.14 -3.62
C THR A 103 -34.04 9.50 -2.25
N SER A 104 -33.09 8.60 -2.11
CA SER A 104 -32.84 7.80 -0.89
C SER A 104 -31.55 8.19 -0.15
N TRP A 105 -31.06 9.42 -0.34
CA TRP A 105 -29.82 9.88 0.28
C TRP A 105 -29.87 9.73 1.81
N ASP A 106 -28.95 8.92 2.34
CA ASP A 106 -28.76 8.69 3.78
C ASP A 106 -27.26 8.54 4.09
N PHE A 107 -26.73 9.47 4.84
CA PHE A 107 -25.33 9.50 5.27
C PHE A 107 -25.13 8.98 6.70
N SER A 108 -26.17 8.54 7.38
CA SER A 108 -26.13 8.16 8.80
C SER A 108 -25.13 7.04 9.13
N LEU A 109 -24.88 6.14 8.19
CA LEU A 109 -23.91 5.05 8.33
C LEU A 109 -22.50 5.41 7.83
N ILE A 110 -22.39 6.38 6.90
CA ILE A 110 -21.14 6.77 6.24
C ILE A 110 -20.43 7.87 7.02
N ASP A 111 -21.17 8.91 7.41
CA ASP A 111 -20.62 10.10 8.05
C ASP A 111 -19.79 9.81 9.30
N PRO A 112 -20.22 8.98 10.27
CA PRO A 112 -19.45 8.82 11.51
C PRO A 112 -18.00 8.46 11.27
N MET A 113 -17.74 7.51 10.36
CA MET A 113 -16.37 7.04 10.08
C MET A 113 -15.60 8.00 9.16
N THR A 114 -16.28 8.56 8.15
CA THR A 114 -15.67 9.57 7.26
C THR A 114 -15.25 10.82 8.06
N ILE A 115 -16.08 11.28 8.98
CA ILE A 115 -15.78 12.43 9.83
C ILE A 115 -14.61 12.10 10.78
N ASP A 116 -14.63 10.94 11.43
CA ASP A 116 -13.52 10.52 12.30
C ASP A 116 -12.19 10.43 11.55
N PHE A 117 -12.22 9.96 10.30
CA PHE A 117 -11.07 9.97 9.41
C PHE A 117 -10.59 11.40 9.10
N LEU A 118 -11.48 12.29 8.67
CA LEU A 118 -11.15 13.68 8.33
C LEU A 118 -10.64 14.47 9.54
N GLU A 119 -11.18 14.24 10.73
CA GLU A 119 -10.68 14.85 11.96
C GLU A 119 -9.33 14.25 12.40
N ALA A 120 -9.11 12.94 12.18
CA ALA A 120 -7.83 12.30 12.51
C ALA A 120 -6.68 12.73 11.56
N THR A 121 -7.00 13.14 10.35
CA THR A 121 -6.01 13.58 9.33
C THR A 121 -6.02 15.11 9.13
N LYS A 122 -6.65 15.85 10.03
CA LYS A 122 -6.80 17.31 9.92
C LYS A 122 -5.46 18.02 9.79
N GLY A 123 -5.35 18.86 8.77
CA GLY A 123 -4.11 19.60 8.45
C GLY A 123 -3.18 18.87 7.46
N HIS A 124 -3.51 17.64 7.09
CA HIS A 124 -2.78 16.83 6.12
C HIS A 124 -3.59 16.60 4.85
N SER A 125 -2.89 16.28 3.76
CA SER A 125 -3.55 15.93 2.50
C SER A 125 -4.19 14.55 2.60
N VAL A 126 -5.41 14.41 2.06
CA VAL A 126 -6.14 13.14 2.01
C VAL A 126 -6.61 12.83 0.60
N VAL A 127 -6.76 11.55 0.29
CA VAL A 127 -7.34 11.03 -0.94
C VAL A 127 -8.63 10.30 -0.58
N LEU A 128 -9.80 10.80 -0.99
CA LEU A 128 -11.06 10.10 -0.80
C LEU A 128 -11.39 9.25 -2.03
N ASN A 129 -11.67 7.98 -1.79
CA ASN A 129 -12.10 7.03 -2.81
C ASN A 129 -13.42 6.35 -2.39
N PHE A 130 -14.54 6.97 -2.69
CA PHE A 130 -15.86 6.34 -2.54
C PHE A 130 -16.12 5.40 -3.72
N SER A 131 -15.37 4.29 -3.77
CA SER A 131 -15.38 3.35 -4.88
C SER A 131 -16.65 2.53 -4.99
N THR A 132 -17.31 2.28 -3.85
CA THR A 132 -18.58 1.55 -3.84
C THR A 132 -19.71 2.51 -4.22
N VAL A 133 -19.98 2.59 -5.51
CA VAL A 133 -21.12 3.38 -6.02
C VAL A 133 -22.43 2.59 -5.90
N PRO A 134 -23.62 3.26 -5.90
CA PRO A 134 -24.90 2.57 -5.83
C PRO A 134 -25.04 1.47 -6.88
N GLN A 135 -25.43 0.27 -6.45
CA GLN A 135 -25.61 -0.89 -7.33
C GLN A 135 -26.61 -0.61 -8.46
N TRP A 136 -27.66 0.17 -8.20
CA TRP A 136 -28.66 0.53 -9.19
C TRP A 136 -28.14 1.33 -10.39
N MET A 137 -26.92 1.87 -10.31
CA MET A 137 -26.26 2.55 -11.43
C MET A 137 -25.73 1.57 -12.48
N PHE A 138 -25.63 0.28 -12.16
CA PHE A 138 -25.14 -0.74 -13.07
C PHE A 138 -26.27 -1.61 -13.62
N LYS A 139 -26.04 -2.16 -14.81
CA LYS A 139 -26.88 -3.21 -15.39
C LYS A 139 -26.51 -4.54 -14.76
N THR A 140 -27.42 -5.16 -14.04
CA THR A 140 -27.27 -6.50 -13.44
C THR A 140 -28.45 -7.37 -13.83
N GLU A 141 -28.28 -8.69 -13.90
CA GLU A 141 -29.36 -9.64 -14.24
C GLU A 141 -30.49 -9.60 -13.19
N ALA A 142 -30.11 -9.40 -11.92
CA ALA A 142 -31.04 -9.24 -10.82
C ALA A 142 -30.52 -8.16 -9.86
N PRO A 143 -31.41 -7.46 -9.12
CA PRO A 143 -30.97 -6.54 -8.08
C PRO A 143 -30.14 -7.28 -7.02
N VAL A 144 -28.98 -6.71 -6.64
CA VAL A 144 -28.17 -7.22 -5.54
C VAL A 144 -28.67 -6.57 -4.24
N PRO A 145 -29.22 -7.35 -3.28
CA PRO A 145 -29.75 -6.78 -2.05
C PRO A 145 -28.60 -6.32 -1.14
N TYR A 146 -28.78 -5.15 -0.54
CA TYR A 146 -27.93 -4.72 0.56
C TYR A 146 -28.22 -5.57 1.81
N PRO A 147 -27.19 -5.97 2.58
CA PRO A 147 -27.40 -6.73 3.81
C PRO A 147 -28.24 -5.93 4.83
N ALA A 148 -29.05 -6.60 5.64
CA ALA A 148 -29.84 -5.94 6.68
C ALA A 148 -28.91 -5.31 7.74
N ASP A 149 -27.92 -6.06 8.20
CA ASP A 149 -26.87 -5.59 9.12
C ASP A 149 -25.73 -4.90 8.35
N PRO A 150 -25.44 -3.62 8.63
CA PRO A 150 -24.32 -2.92 7.99
C PRO A 150 -22.94 -3.51 8.29
N ASN A 151 -22.80 -4.34 9.33
CA ASN A 151 -21.55 -5.02 9.67
C ASN A 151 -21.41 -6.37 8.94
N GLN A 152 -22.43 -6.82 8.23
CA GLN A 152 -22.36 -8.06 7.49
C GLN A 152 -21.52 -7.89 6.23
N VAL A 153 -20.47 -8.72 6.10
CA VAL A 153 -19.64 -8.79 4.90
C VAL A 153 -20.44 -9.36 3.73
N THR A 154 -20.24 -8.80 2.55
CA THR A 154 -20.94 -9.18 1.32
C THR A 154 -19.93 -9.27 0.17
N TRP A 155 -19.12 -10.33 0.17
CA TRP A 155 -18.09 -10.56 -0.86
C TRP A 155 -18.63 -10.74 -2.27
N ASN A 156 -19.88 -11.19 -2.40
CA ASN A 156 -20.59 -11.33 -3.67
C ASN A 156 -21.42 -10.11 -4.02
N TYR A 157 -21.17 -8.96 -3.43
CA TYR A 157 -21.77 -7.72 -3.84
C TYR A 157 -21.27 -7.34 -5.24
N GLU A 158 -22.14 -7.52 -6.24
CA GLU A 158 -21.79 -7.24 -7.62
C GLU A 158 -22.28 -5.83 -7.99
N GLN A 159 -21.34 -5.01 -8.45
CA GLN A 159 -21.69 -3.69 -8.99
C GLN A 159 -21.99 -3.72 -10.49
N GLY A 160 -21.55 -4.79 -11.19
CA GLY A 160 -21.71 -4.90 -12.64
C GLY A 160 -20.58 -4.24 -13.43
N ARG A 161 -20.64 -4.42 -14.77
CA ARG A 161 -19.59 -3.98 -15.70
C ARG A 161 -20.03 -2.83 -16.61
N GLU A 162 -21.32 -2.59 -16.71
CA GLU A 162 -21.92 -1.62 -17.60
C GLU A 162 -22.87 -0.70 -16.80
N LEU A 163 -22.66 0.61 -16.93
CA LEU A 163 -23.56 1.58 -16.33
C LEU A 163 -24.89 1.62 -17.08
N ARG A 164 -26.00 1.74 -16.35
CA ARG A 164 -27.35 1.86 -16.94
C ARG A 164 -27.54 3.18 -17.70
N ASP A 165 -26.92 4.25 -17.20
CA ASP A 165 -26.92 5.56 -17.85
C ASP A 165 -25.72 5.71 -18.78
N ALA A 166 -25.95 5.52 -20.08
CA ALA A 166 -24.92 5.67 -21.10
C ALA A 166 -24.37 7.11 -21.23
N THR A 167 -25.05 8.12 -20.64
CA THR A 167 -24.58 9.50 -20.62
C THR A 167 -23.57 9.75 -19.50
N LEU A 168 -23.38 8.80 -18.58
CA LEU A 168 -22.52 8.86 -17.39
C LEU A 168 -22.89 9.97 -16.40
N LYS A 169 -24.06 10.62 -16.59
CA LYS A 169 -24.48 11.73 -15.74
C LYS A 169 -24.81 11.28 -14.32
N GLU A 170 -25.44 10.12 -14.16
CA GLU A 170 -25.82 9.60 -12.84
C GLU A 170 -24.60 9.40 -11.95
N VAL A 171 -23.57 8.73 -12.43
CA VAL A 171 -22.33 8.49 -11.67
C VAL A 171 -21.55 9.80 -11.43
N ALA A 172 -21.51 10.68 -12.41
CA ALA A 172 -20.85 11.98 -12.27
C ALA A 172 -21.54 12.87 -11.21
N ASP A 173 -22.87 12.94 -11.23
CA ASP A 173 -23.67 13.68 -10.25
C ASP A 173 -23.56 13.08 -8.84
N TYR A 174 -23.46 11.76 -8.72
CA TYR A 174 -23.23 11.08 -7.43
C TYR A 174 -21.94 11.54 -6.78
N TYR A 175 -20.82 11.46 -7.50
CA TYR A 175 -19.52 11.95 -7.01
C TYR A 175 -19.54 13.44 -6.68
N ALA A 176 -20.15 14.27 -7.52
CA ALA A 176 -20.27 15.71 -7.28
C ALA A 176 -21.08 16.02 -6.02
N ARG A 177 -22.15 15.26 -5.73
CA ARG A 177 -22.95 15.40 -4.51
C ARG A 177 -22.21 14.92 -3.26
N LEU A 178 -21.45 13.82 -3.35
CA LEU A 178 -20.56 13.39 -2.26
C LEU A 178 -19.53 14.48 -1.92
N LEU A 179 -18.87 15.05 -2.93
CA LEU A 179 -17.96 16.17 -2.74
C LEU A 179 -18.66 17.36 -2.07
N ALA A 180 -19.83 17.76 -2.59
CA ALA A 180 -20.58 18.90 -2.06
C ALA A 180 -21.05 18.65 -0.62
N TRP A 181 -21.42 17.41 -0.27
CA TRP A 181 -21.83 17.02 1.09
C TRP A 181 -20.74 17.35 2.11
N TYR A 182 -19.50 16.95 1.86
CA TYR A 182 -18.40 17.15 2.79
C TYR A 182 -17.72 18.52 2.69
N THR A 183 -17.83 19.23 1.56
CA THR A 183 -17.06 20.48 1.33
C THR A 183 -17.88 21.75 1.22
N GLN A 184 -19.20 21.65 0.84
CA GLN A 184 -20.05 22.80 0.56
C GLN A 184 -21.25 22.90 1.52
N GLY A 185 -21.31 22.05 2.55
CA GLY A 185 -22.41 22.02 3.52
C GLY A 185 -23.67 21.33 3.02
N GLY A 186 -23.64 20.63 1.88
CA GLY A 186 -24.77 19.91 1.31
C GLY A 186 -24.92 20.11 -0.19
N PHE A 187 -26.03 19.60 -0.76
CA PHE A 187 -26.31 19.64 -2.20
C PHE A 187 -27.81 19.71 -2.47
N VAL A 188 -28.16 19.89 -3.74
CA VAL A 188 -29.54 19.78 -4.26
C VAL A 188 -29.60 18.54 -5.14
N ASP A 189 -30.60 17.68 -4.92
CA ASP A 189 -30.78 16.46 -5.71
C ASP A 189 -31.43 16.77 -7.10
N GLU A 190 -31.64 15.74 -7.91
CA GLU A 190 -32.22 15.84 -9.26
C GLU A 190 -33.67 16.31 -9.27
N PHE A 191 -34.39 16.24 -8.15
CA PHE A 191 -35.77 16.71 -8.00
C PHE A 191 -35.89 18.08 -7.34
N GLY A 192 -34.75 18.73 -7.05
CA GLY A 192 -34.71 20.07 -6.43
C GLY A 192 -34.80 20.04 -4.90
N LYS A 193 -34.78 18.87 -4.25
CA LYS A 193 -34.73 18.76 -2.78
C LYS A 193 -33.34 19.05 -2.27
N ARG A 194 -33.24 19.94 -1.24
CA ARG A 194 -31.97 20.25 -0.59
C ARG A 194 -31.71 19.26 0.54
N TYR A 195 -30.46 18.80 0.58
CA TYR A 195 -29.83 18.04 1.66
C TYR A 195 -28.72 18.87 2.29
N GLU A 196 -28.68 18.96 3.61
CA GLU A 196 -27.75 19.81 4.36
C GLU A 196 -26.91 18.96 5.33
N SER A 197 -25.59 19.10 5.26
CA SER A 197 -24.63 18.48 6.17
C SER A 197 -24.02 19.48 7.14
N GLY A 198 -23.84 20.71 6.70
CA GLY A 198 -23.08 21.74 7.40
C GLY A 198 -21.56 21.50 7.39
N TYR A 199 -21.04 20.50 6.66
CA TYR A 199 -19.61 20.21 6.59
C TYR A 199 -18.89 21.08 5.57
N HIS A 200 -17.67 21.53 5.94
CA HIS A 200 -16.79 22.35 5.10
C HIS A 200 -15.34 21.88 5.21
N TYR A 201 -15.11 20.59 4.98
CA TYR A 201 -13.77 20.01 5.02
C TYR A 201 -12.93 20.39 3.81
N SER A 202 -11.62 20.46 3.99
CA SER A 202 -10.65 20.56 2.90
C SER A 202 -10.26 19.17 2.42
N ILE A 203 -10.70 18.79 1.24
CA ILE A 203 -10.42 17.47 0.64
C ILE A 203 -9.77 17.73 -0.73
N PRO A 204 -8.42 17.71 -0.79
CA PRO A 204 -7.72 18.13 -2.00
C PRO A 204 -7.75 17.09 -3.12
N TYR A 205 -7.81 15.78 -2.78
CA TYR A 205 -7.72 14.71 -3.77
C TYR A 205 -8.92 13.78 -3.71
N TRP A 206 -9.41 13.39 -4.89
CA TRP A 206 -10.47 12.41 -5.08
C TRP A 206 -10.03 11.36 -6.09
N GLU A 207 -10.22 10.10 -5.74
CA GLU A 207 -9.92 8.98 -6.61
C GLU A 207 -11.23 8.41 -7.18
N VAL A 208 -11.22 8.12 -8.49
CA VAL A 208 -12.40 7.67 -9.23
C VAL A 208 -12.36 6.16 -9.39
N LEU A 209 -13.28 5.47 -8.75
CA LEU A 209 -13.37 4.01 -8.64
C LEU A 209 -12.15 3.39 -7.94
N ASN A 210 -12.25 2.10 -7.64
CA ASN A 210 -11.16 1.27 -7.14
C ASN A 210 -11.07 0.03 -8.01
N GLU A 211 -9.87 -0.42 -8.32
CA GLU A 211 -9.59 -1.65 -9.05
C GLU A 211 -10.56 -1.92 -10.23
N PRO A 212 -10.76 -0.94 -11.12
CA PRO A 212 -11.75 -1.06 -12.20
C PRO A 212 -11.45 -2.20 -13.15
N ASP A 213 -10.21 -2.69 -13.18
CA ASP A 213 -9.76 -3.84 -13.95
C ASP A 213 -10.30 -5.18 -13.40
N ILE A 214 -10.64 -5.26 -12.11
CA ILE A 214 -11.21 -6.47 -11.49
C ILE A 214 -12.61 -6.28 -10.94
N GLU A 215 -12.89 -5.19 -10.22
CA GLU A 215 -14.19 -4.97 -9.58
C GLU A 215 -15.30 -4.74 -10.61
N HIS A 216 -14.99 -4.07 -11.70
CA HIS A 216 -15.94 -3.76 -12.78
C HIS A 216 -15.56 -4.38 -14.13
N GLN A 217 -14.30 -4.80 -14.30
CA GLN A 217 -13.75 -5.34 -15.55
C GLN A 217 -14.04 -4.41 -16.76
N ILE A 218 -13.96 -3.09 -16.54
CA ILE A 218 -14.21 -2.09 -17.57
C ILE A 218 -12.96 -1.81 -18.38
N SER A 219 -13.16 -1.43 -19.65
CA SER A 219 -12.08 -1.09 -20.56
C SER A 219 -11.46 0.27 -20.21
N PRO A 220 -10.21 0.53 -20.67
CA PRO A 220 -9.58 1.85 -20.52
C PRO A 220 -10.43 2.99 -21.10
N GLU A 221 -11.13 2.74 -22.23
CA GLU A 221 -11.99 3.73 -22.89
C GLU A 221 -13.18 4.11 -22.02
N LEU A 222 -13.89 3.10 -21.45
CA LEU A 222 -15.02 3.34 -20.59
C LEU A 222 -14.58 4.01 -19.29
N TYR A 223 -13.46 3.54 -18.70
CA TYR A 223 -12.91 4.17 -17.49
C TYR A 223 -12.57 5.65 -17.73
N THR A 224 -11.89 5.96 -18.85
CA THR A 224 -11.54 7.35 -19.21
C THR A 224 -12.78 8.22 -19.35
N ALA A 225 -13.84 7.71 -19.99
CA ALA A 225 -15.09 8.44 -20.14
C ALA A 225 -15.80 8.68 -18.78
N ILE A 226 -15.77 7.70 -17.86
CA ILE A 226 -16.30 7.86 -16.50
C ILE A 226 -15.48 8.90 -15.73
N TYR A 227 -14.14 8.78 -15.75
CA TYR A 227 -13.23 9.72 -15.11
C TYR A 227 -13.48 11.17 -15.56
N ASP A 228 -13.53 11.40 -16.86
CA ASP A 228 -13.79 12.71 -17.44
C ASP A 228 -15.13 13.28 -16.99
N SER A 229 -16.18 12.48 -17.02
CA SER A 229 -17.54 12.90 -16.62
C SER A 229 -17.60 13.26 -15.13
N VAL A 230 -16.97 12.43 -14.26
CA VAL A 230 -16.88 12.66 -12.82
C VAL A 230 -16.03 13.91 -12.54
N ALA A 231 -14.84 14.02 -13.12
CA ALA A 231 -13.96 15.17 -12.92
C ALA A 231 -14.64 16.47 -13.37
N ALA A 232 -15.28 16.49 -14.55
CA ALA A 232 -16.00 17.66 -15.04
C ALA A 232 -17.15 18.10 -14.11
N ALA A 233 -17.88 17.15 -13.52
CA ALA A 233 -18.96 17.45 -12.57
C ALA A 233 -18.41 17.97 -11.23
N MET A 234 -17.39 17.35 -10.69
CA MET A 234 -16.77 17.74 -9.42
C MET A 234 -16.08 19.09 -9.50
N LEU A 235 -15.43 19.43 -10.62
CA LEU A 235 -14.79 20.74 -10.83
C LEU A 235 -15.80 21.91 -10.85
N LYS A 236 -17.06 21.66 -11.20
CA LYS A 236 -18.13 22.68 -11.07
C LYS A 236 -18.48 22.97 -9.61
N VAL A 237 -18.33 21.98 -8.72
CA VAL A 237 -18.56 22.13 -7.27
C VAL A 237 -17.33 22.78 -6.61
N GLN A 238 -16.14 22.28 -6.93
CA GLN A 238 -14.89 22.75 -6.35
C GLN A 238 -13.76 22.78 -7.41
N PRO A 239 -13.49 23.93 -8.01
CA PRO A 239 -12.56 24.06 -9.15
C PRO A 239 -11.10 23.71 -8.85
N LYS A 240 -10.73 23.55 -7.58
CA LYS A 240 -9.35 23.20 -7.15
C LYS A 240 -9.18 21.73 -6.78
N THR A 241 -10.21 20.92 -6.94
CA THR A 241 -10.15 19.47 -6.72
C THR A 241 -9.11 18.87 -7.64
N LYS A 242 -8.26 18.00 -7.10
CA LYS A 242 -7.30 17.19 -7.82
C LYS A 242 -7.76 15.74 -7.86
N PHE A 243 -7.34 15.02 -8.88
CA PHE A 243 -7.83 13.68 -9.14
C PHE A 243 -6.70 12.65 -9.15
N VAL A 244 -7.05 11.47 -8.62
CA VAL A 244 -6.26 10.26 -8.71
C VAL A 244 -7.00 9.25 -9.56
N ALA A 245 -6.34 8.61 -10.49
CA ALA A 245 -6.96 7.78 -11.51
C ALA A 245 -6.36 6.39 -11.55
N ALA A 246 -7.12 5.47 -12.09
CA ALA A 246 -6.81 4.09 -12.38
C ALA A 246 -6.94 3.15 -11.17
N ALA A 247 -6.18 3.29 -10.10
CA ALA A 247 -6.20 2.39 -8.94
C ALA A 247 -6.17 0.90 -9.35
N LEU A 248 -5.35 0.51 -10.37
CA LEU A 248 -5.39 -0.83 -10.93
C LEU A 248 -4.85 -1.89 -9.98
N ALA A 249 -5.59 -3.00 -9.82
CA ALA A 249 -5.14 -4.16 -9.05
C ALA A 249 -3.99 -4.90 -9.74
N PHE A 250 -4.07 -5.07 -11.07
CA PHE A 250 -3.10 -5.82 -11.87
C PHE A 250 -2.45 -4.96 -12.98
N PRO A 251 -1.60 -3.99 -12.61
CA PRO A 251 -0.99 -3.08 -13.57
C PRO A 251 -0.13 -3.79 -14.62
N SER A 252 0.45 -4.97 -14.29
CA SER A 252 1.24 -5.78 -15.22
C SER A 252 0.42 -6.47 -16.31
N GLY A 253 -0.84 -6.77 -16.02
CA GLY A 253 -1.74 -7.47 -16.95
C GLY A 253 -2.36 -6.57 -18.01
N ASN A 254 -2.34 -5.25 -17.80
CA ASN A 254 -3.02 -4.30 -18.68
C ASN A 254 -2.24 -2.99 -18.89
N PRO A 255 -1.05 -3.03 -19.52
CA PRO A 255 -0.26 -1.82 -19.79
C PRO A 255 -0.98 -0.85 -20.74
N HIS A 256 -1.85 -1.36 -21.63
CA HIS A 256 -2.68 -0.55 -22.54
C HIS A 256 -3.59 0.42 -21.78
N PHE A 257 -3.98 0.09 -20.54
CA PHE A 257 -4.79 0.98 -19.70
C PHE A 257 -4.08 2.31 -19.47
N PHE A 258 -2.80 2.28 -19.11
CA PHE A 258 -2.02 3.49 -18.90
C PHE A 258 -1.68 4.21 -20.20
N GLU A 259 -1.41 3.48 -21.29
CA GLU A 259 -1.17 4.09 -22.60
C GLU A 259 -2.38 4.85 -23.11
N TYR A 260 -3.58 4.28 -22.91
CA TYR A 260 -4.82 4.94 -23.33
C TYR A 260 -5.15 6.12 -22.42
N PHE A 261 -5.15 5.91 -21.08
CA PHE A 261 -5.53 6.93 -20.11
C PHE A 261 -4.59 8.13 -20.09
N LEU A 262 -3.28 7.93 -20.22
CA LEU A 262 -2.31 9.03 -20.19
C LEU A 262 -2.19 9.82 -21.51
N ASP A 263 -2.82 9.36 -22.59
CA ASP A 263 -2.87 10.13 -23.83
C ASP A 263 -3.98 11.17 -23.77
N HIS A 264 -3.61 12.46 -23.60
CA HIS A 264 -4.52 13.59 -23.51
C HIS A 264 -5.56 13.68 -24.63
N LYS A 265 -5.30 13.04 -25.80
CA LYS A 265 -6.27 13.01 -26.92
C LYS A 265 -7.50 12.19 -26.62
N ASN A 266 -7.43 11.29 -25.65
CA ASN A 266 -8.53 10.43 -25.25
C ASN A 266 -9.44 11.08 -24.20
N HIS A 267 -9.07 12.27 -23.71
CA HIS A 267 -9.81 13.01 -22.70
C HIS A 267 -10.60 14.18 -23.27
N GLN A 268 -11.67 14.57 -22.56
CA GLN A 268 -12.36 15.82 -22.83
C GLN A 268 -11.42 17.01 -22.54
N PRO A 269 -11.57 18.14 -23.26
CA PRO A 269 -10.74 19.32 -23.02
C PRO A 269 -10.78 19.81 -21.57
N ALA A 270 -9.62 20.17 -21.04
CA ALA A 270 -9.44 20.74 -19.71
C ALA A 270 -9.69 19.78 -18.52
N ILE A 271 -9.82 18.48 -18.75
CA ILE A 271 -9.80 17.48 -17.65
C ILE A 271 -8.36 17.33 -17.14
N PRO A 272 -8.12 17.50 -15.82
CA PRO A 272 -6.79 17.34 -15.25
C PRO A 272 -6.41 15.86 -15.11
N LEU A 273 -5.13 15.57 -15.35
CA LEU A 273 -4.51 14.28 -15.07
C LEU A 273 -3.46 14.49 -13.95
N ASP A 274 -3.93 14.67 -12.69
CA ASP A 274 -3.02 15.01 -11.60
C ASP A 274 -2.16 13.82 -11.17
N PHE A 275 -2.79 12.63 -10.97
CA PHE A 275 -2.11 11.41 -10.56
C PHE A 275 -2.72 10.17 -11.21
N ILE A 276 -1.85 9.19 -11.47
CA ILE A 276 -2.25 7.78 -11.65
C ILE A 276 -1.92 6.99 -10.41
N SER A 277 -2.68 5.91 -10.16
CA SER A 277 -2.43 4.99 -9.06
C SER A 277 -2.59 3.53 -9.49
N TYR A 278 -1.93 2.64 -8.76
CA TYR A 278 -2.05 1.19 -8.89
C TYR A 278 -1.50 0.49 -7.66
N HIS A 279 -1.76 -0.81 -7.56
CA HIS A 279 -1.60 -1.59 -6.35
C HIS A 279 -0.53 -2.67 -6.48
N PHE A 280 -0.04 -3.11 -5.33
CA PHE A 280 0.84 -4.26 -5.22
C PHE A 280 0.61 -5.02 -3.92
N TYR A 281 0.32 -6.31 -4.06
CA TYR A 281 0.34 -7.25 -2.96
C TYR A 281 1.25 -8.44 -3.28
N ALA A 282 2.20 -8.73 -2.38
CA ALA A 282 2.94 -9.98 -2.43
C ALA A 282 2.06 -11.11 -1.88
N VAL A 283 2.02 -12.23 -2.58
CA VAL A 283 1.18 -13.39 -2.23
C VAL A 283 2.02 -14.65 -2.27
N PRO A 284 2.13 -15.42 -1.16
CA PRO A 284 2.82 -16.71 -1.19
C PRO A 284 1.94 -17.78 -1.81
N THR A 285 2.52 -18.91 -2.21
CA THR A 285 1.73 -20.11 -2.50
C THR A 285 1.26 -20.78 -1.22
N PRO A 286 0.13 -21.52 -1.23
CA PRO A 286 -0.49 -22.06 -0.01
C PRO A 286 0.40 -23.01 0.82
N ASP A 287 1.38 -23.61 0.21
CA ASP A 287 2.29 -24.61 0.80
C ASP A 287 3.66 -24.04 1.22
N GLN A 288 3.87 -22.72 1.03
CA GLN A 288 5.14 -22.09 1.44
C GLN A 288 5.23 -21.95 2.96
N THR A 289 6.35 -22.39 3.51
CA THR A 289 6.70 -22.11 4.90
C THR A 289 7.11 -20.65 5.09
N ASP A 290 7.02 -20.14 6.33
CA ASP A 290 7.40 -18.76 6.68
C ASP A 290 8.83 -18.42 6.23
N ASP A 291 9.77 -19.38 6.34
CA ASP A 291 11.16 -19.20 5.90
C ASP A 291 11.28 -18.99 4.39
N VAL A 292 10.39 -19.58 3.60
CA VAL A 292 10.38 -19.41 2.14
C VAL A 292 9.71 -18.10 1.74
N GLN A 293 8.69 -17.66 2.47
CA GLN A 293 7.94 -16.43 2.16
C GLN A 293 8.85 -15.19 2.07
N GLN A 294 9.90 -15.10 2.90
CA GLN A 294 10.86 -13.99 2.83
C GLN A 294 11.55 -13.87 1.46
N TYR A 295 11.79 -14.97 0.76
CA TYR A 295 12.36 -14.94 -0.59
C TYR A 295 11.30 -14.57 -1.62
N THR A 296 10.11 -15.15 -1.51
CA THR A 296 8.99 -14.91 -2.42
C THR A 296 8.57 -13.43 -2.40
N PHE A 297 8.39 -12.85 -1.22
CA PHE A 297 7.90 -11.48 -1.09
C PHE A 297 8.89 -10.47 -1.69
N PHE A 298 10.18 -10.58 -1.39
CA PHE A 298 11.17 -9.69 -1.98
C PHE A 298 11.37 -9.92 -3.48
N ALA A 299 11.27 -11.16 -3.98
CA ALA A 299 11.32 -11.42 -5.41
C ALA A 299 10.10 -10.83 -6.16
N GLN A 300 8.91 -10.92 -5.57
CA GLN A 300 7.70 -10.29 -6.14
C GLN A 300 7.79 -8.75 -6.07
N ALA A 301 8.37 -8.19 -5.00
CA ALA A 301 8.65 -6.76 -4.92
C ALA A 301 9.61 -6.29 -6.03
N ASP A 302 10.68 -7.04 -6.32
CA ASP A 302 11.59 -6.76 -7.45
C ASP A 302 10.85 -6.79 -8.80
N GLY A 303 9.99 -7.78 -8.99
CA GLY A 303 9.12 -7.87 -10.18
C GLY A 303 8.20 -6.66 -10.31
N PHE A 304 7.56 -6.26 -9.22
CA PHE A 304 6.70 -5.07 -9.19
C PHE A 304 7.47 -3.78 -9.51
N LEU A 305 8.66 -3.59 -8.94
CA LEU A 305 9.50 -2.42 -9.23
C LEU A 305 9.88 -2.32 -10.72
N ASN A 306 10.00 -3.44 -11.43
CA ASN A 306 10.18 -3.43 -12.89
C ASN A 306 8.91 -2.95 -13.61
N ILE A 307 7.72 -3.34 -13.13
CA ILE A 307 6.45 -2.83 -13.65
C ILE A 307 6.34 -1.32 -13.41
N VAL A 308 6.70 -0.84 -12.22
CA VAL A 308 6.73 0.60 -11.92
C VAL A 308 7.62 1.35 -12.93
N ARG A 309 8.84 0.89 -13.19
CA ARG A 309 9.75 1.51 -14.17
C ARG A 309 9.14 1.54 -15.58
N TYR A 310 8.44 0.47 -15.96
CA TYR A 310 7.75 0.41 -17.24
C TYR A 310 6.61 1.42 -17.33
N ILE A 311 5.72 1.50 -16.31
CA ILE A 311 4.62 2.47 -16.27
C ILE A 311 5.16 3.91 -16.24
N GLU A 312 6.21 4.18 -15.46
CA GLU A 312 6.87 5.49 -15.44
C GLU A 312 7.42 5.88 -16.83
N SER A 313 7.89 4.92 -17.63
CA SER A 313 8.32 5.21 -19.00
C SER A 313 7.16 5.63 -19.92
N ILE A 314 5.98 5.04 -19.74
CA ILE A 314 4.75 5.44 -20.44
C ILE A 314 4.32 6.85 -19.99
N ARG A 315 4.25 7.07 -18.66
CA ARG A 315 3.84 8.35 -18.09
C ARG A 315 4.75 9.50 -18.55
N LEU A 316 6.06 9.33 -18.44
CA LEU A 316 7.03 10.36 -18.87
C LEU A 316 6.92 10.70 -20.36
N ARG A 317 6.50 9.75 -21.19
CA ARG A 317 6.31 9.95 -22.63
C ARG A 317 5.00 10.65 -22.97
N LEU A 318 3.89 10.34 -22.26
CA LEU A 318 2.55 10.78 -22.64
C LEU A 318 2.05 11.95 -21.78
N SER A 319 2.34 11.96 -20.47
CA SER A 319 1.88 12.97 -19.53
C SER A 319 2.93 13.19 -18.41
N PRO A 320 4.06 13.84 -18.70
CA PRO A 320 5.18 13.97 -17.76
C PRO A 320 4.85 14.77 -16.48
N GLU A 321 3.82 15.60 -16.53
CA GLU A 321 3.32 16.39 -15.40
C GLU A 321 2.43 15.59 -14.43
N THR A 322 1.85 14.47 -14.87
CA THR A 322 1.06 13.57 -14.02
C THR A 322 1.95 12.90 -12.98
N GLY A 323 1.54 12.90 -11.72
CA GLY A 323 2.23 12.20 -10.64
C GLY A 323 1.85 10.71 -10.58
N THR A 324 2.55 9.96 -9.74
CA THR A 324 2.28 8.52 -9.51
C THR A 324 2.11 8.23 -8.03
N MET A 325 1.03 7.54 -7.68
CA MET A 325 0.77 7.00 -6.34
C MET A 325 0.71 5.48 -6.40
N ILE A 326 1.54 4.81 -5.58
CA ILE A 326 1.30 3.40 -5.26
C ILE A 326 0.56 3.41 -3.94
N ASN A 327 -0.75 3.40 -3.98
CA ASN A 327 -1.58 3.70 -2.81
C ASN A 327 -2.12 2.46 -2.10
N GLU A 328 -1.74 1.27 -2.58
CA GLU A 328 -1.89 -0.01 -1.87
C GLU A 328 -0.63 -0.85 -2.05
N ILE A 329 0.18 -0.91 -0.99
CA ILE A 329 1.36 -1.78 -0.92
C ILE A 329 1.19 -2.70 0.28
N GLY A 330 1.24 -4.02 0.05
CA GLY A 330 1.09 -4.98 1.14
C GLY A 330 1.53 -6.38 0.77
N ALA A 331 1.20 -7.31 1.67
CA ALA A 331 1.26 -8.74 1.41
C ALA A 331 -0.01 -9.39 1.94
N ILE A 332 -0.56 -10.30 1.17
CA ILE A 332 -1.76 -11.08 1.54
C ILE A 332 -1.29 -12.49 1.86
N SER A 333 -1.65 -13.02 3.04
CA SER A 333 -1.32 -14.39 3.40
C SER A 333 -2.10 -15.38 2.53
N ALA A 334 -1.57 -16.59 2.36
CA ALA A 334 -2.28 -17.64 1.65
C ALA A 334 -3.63 -18.00 2.31
N ASP A 335 -3.72 -17.82 3.63
CA ASP A 335 -4.93 -18.09 4.41
C ASP A 335 -6.04 -17.08 4.10
N ASP A 336 -5.69 -15.81 3.90
CA ASP A 336 -6.65 -14.73 3.57
C ASP A 336 -7.33 -14.94 2.20
N LEU A 337 -6.67 -15.65 1.28
CA LEU A 337 -7.26 -15.98 -0.01
C LEU A 337 -8.45 -16.97 0.11
N ALA A 338 -8.56 -17.66 1.24
CA ALA A 338 -9.69 -18.54 1.54
C ALA A 338 -10.81 -17.85 2.33
N GLN A 339 -10.68 -16.57 2.67
CA GLN A 339 -11.74 -15.83 3.37
C GLN A 339 -13.04 -15.84 2.57
N GLY A 340 -14.17 -15.88 3.28
CA GLY A 340 -15.49 -15.99 2.64
C GLY A 340 -15.87 -17.41 2.19
N GLN A 341 -14.94 -18.39 2.24
CA GLN A 341 -15.29 -19.79 2.00
C GLN A 341 -16.05 -20.37 3.19
N PRO A 342 -17.10 -21.17 2.96
CA PRO A 342 -17.86 -21.79 4.04
C PRO A 342 -16.97 -22.63 4.95
N GLY A 343 -17.03 -22.37 6.27
CA GLY A 343 -16.25 -23.10 7.27
C GLY A 343 -14.78 -22.70 7.39
N HIS A 344 -14.32 -21.70 6.66
CA HIS A 344 -12.96 -21.20 6.82
C HIS A 344 -12.78 -20.54 8.19
N ILE A 345 -11.67 -20.88 8.86
CA ILE A 345 -11.24 -20.28 10.13
C ILE A 345 -9.84 -19.74 9.91
N ASN A 346 -9.67 -18.43 10.09
CA ASN A 346 -8.39 -17.77 9.88
C ASN A 346 -7.33 -18.33 10.85
N LYS A 347 -6.15 -18.61 10.32
CA LYS A 347 -5.01 -19.04 11.13
C LYS A 347 -4.37 -17.84 11.83
N PRO A 348 -3.78 -18.06 13.03
CA PRO A 348 -2.99 -17.01 13.68
C PRO A 348 -1.83 -16.56 12.79
N ILE A 349 -1.64 -15.25 12.69
CA ILE A 349 -0.55 -14.65 11.92
C ILE A 349 0.68 -14.54 12.83
N PRO A 350 1.84 -15.14 12.45
CA PRO A 350 3.06 -15.05 13.25
C PRO A 350 3.56 -13.60 13.40
N ASN A 351 4.10 -13.24 14.57
CA ASN A 351 4.65 -11.89 14.78
C ASN A 351 5.74 -11.51 13.76
N SER A 352 6.57 -12.47 13.36
CA SER A 352 7.60 -12.28 12.34
C SER A 352 7.05 -11.88 10.96
N TYR A 353 5.81 -12.24 10.65
CA TYR A 353 5.13 -11.85 9.42
C TYR A 353 4.98 -10.32 9.33
N TRP A 354 4.62 -9.66 10.43
CA TRP A 354 4.48 -8.20 10.46
C TRP A 354 5.82 -7.48 10.23
N ASN A 355 6.92 -8.06 10.74
CA ASN A 355 8.27 -7.52 10.48
C ASN A 355 8.70 -7.79 9.03
N LEU A 356 8.44 -8.98 8.48
CA LEU A 356 8.73 -9.32 7.09
C LEU A 356 8.03 -8.34 6.13
N THR A 357 6.73 -8.13 6.32
CA THR A 357 5.93 -7.27 5.44
C THR A 357 6.26 -5.80 5.62
N GLY A 358 6.58 -5.36 6.83
CA GLY A 358 7.12 -4.02 7.10
C GLY A 358 8.48 -3.79 6.42
N ALA A 359 9.39 -4.76 6.50
CA ALA A 359 10.69 -4.69 5.81
C ALA A 359 10.54 -4.68 4.28
N MET A 360 9.58 -5.45 3.74
CA MET A 360 9.26 -5.40 2.31
C MET A 360 8.71 -4.03 1.91
N TYR A 361 7.80 -3.45 2.70
CA TYR A 361 7.29 -2.09 2.43
C TYR A 361 8.42 -1.06 2.45
N ALA A 362 9.31 -1.10 3.46
CA ALA A 362 10.47 -0.20 3.54
C ALA A 362 11.39 -0.33 2.31
N TYR A 363 11.60 -1.56 1.83
CA TYR A 363 12.38 -1.83 0.63
C TYR A 363 11.74 -1.20 -0.61
N ILE A 364 10.43 -1.41 -0.79
CA ILE A 364 9.67 -0.81 -1.90
C ILE A 364 9.72 0.72 -1.80
N PHE A 365 9.49 1.30 -0.63
CA PHE A 365 9.59 2.75 -0.39
C PHE A 365 10.95 3.32 -0.83
N ALA A 366 12.05 2.66 -0.44
CA ALA A 366 13.41 3.08 -0.81
C ALA A 366 13.60 3.07 -2.34
N GLU A 367 13.15 2.02 -3.02
CA GLU A 367 13.27 1.90 -4.47
C GLU A 367 12.31 2.87 -5.21
N LEU A 368 11.07 3.06 -4.74
CA LEU A 368 10.15 4.05 -5.29
C LEU A 368 10.73 5.46 -5.18
N SER A 369 11.42 5.77 -4.07
CA SER A 369 12.13 7.04 -3.91
C SER A 369 13.24 7.22 -4.97
N ARG A 370 13.96 6.15 -5.31
CA ARG A 370 14.98 6.16 -6.37
C ARG A 370 14.37 6.29 -7.77
N ILE A 371 13.23 5.65 -8.02
CA ILE A 371 12.49 5.76 -9.30
C ILE A 371 11.91 7.17 -9.43
N GLY A 372 11.43 7.76 -8.34
CA GLY A 372 10.83 9.10 -8.28
C GLY A 372 9.31 9.07 -8.33
N VAL A 373 8.70 8.07 -7.73
CA VAL A 373 7.26 7.99 -7.45
C VAL A 373 6.90 8.98 -6.34
N ASP A 374 5.69 9.55 -6.39
CA ASP A 374 5.28 10.62 -5.46
C ASP A 374 4.79 10.09 -4.12
N VAL A 375 4.07 8.97 -4.11
CA VAL A 375 3.44 8.42 -2.90
C VAL A 375 3.63 6.92 -2.82
N ALA A 376 4.01 6.44 -1.63
CA ALA A 376 4.07 5.02 -1.28
C ALA A 376 3.10 4.76 -0.11
N GLY A 377 1.92 4.24 -0.40
CA GLY A 377 0.85 3.99 0.57
C GLY A 377 0.81 2.53 1.00
N GLU A 378 0.97 2.27 2.29
CA GLU A 378 0.86 0.93 2.86
C GLU A 378 -0.61 0.56 3.09
N SER A 379 -1.03 -0.62 2.69
CA SER A 379 -2.36 -1.19 2.94
C SER A 379 -2.30 -2.09 4.17
N GLN A 380 -3.19 -2.00 5.10
CA GLN A 380 -4.19 -0.99 5.44
C GLN A 380 -4.18 -0.77 6.96
N LEU A 381 -4.77 0.33 7.46
CA LEU A 381 -4.76 0.66 8.90
C LEU A 381 -5.29 -0.49 9.76
N VAL A 382 -6.49 -0.99 9.45
CA VAL A 382 -7.10 -2.15 10.12
C VAL A 382 -7.57 -3.15 9.07
N GLY A 383 -6.92 -4.31 9.00
CA GLY A 383 -7.45 -5.53 8.40
C GLY A 383 -8.30 -6.26 9.42
N TYR A 384 -9.11 -7.20 8.98
CA TYR A 384 -10.12 -7.83 9.82
C TYR A 384 -10.42 -9.25 9.29
N PRO A 385 -10.74 -10.25 10.09
CA PRO A 385 -10.92 -11.64 9.63
C PRO A 385 -11.83 -11.87 8.42
N THR A 386 -12.71 -10.94 8.09
CA THR A 386 -13.52 -10.97 6.88
C THR A 386 -13.08 -9.96 5.81
N GLN A 387 -11.95 -9.28 6.01
CA GLN A 387 -11.40 -8.27 5.11
C GLN A 387 -9.87 -8.23 5.22
N PHE A 388 -9.20 -9.28 4.77
CA PHE A 388 -7.74 -9.41 4.70
C PHE A 388 -7.01 -9.06 6.01
N PRO A 389 -7.12 -9.88 7.07
CA PRO A 389 -6.45 -9.63 8.34
C PRO A 389 -4.93 -9.50 8.22
N SER A 390 -4.28 -10.19 7.26
CA SER A 390 -2.83 -10.14 7.07
C SER A 390 -2.28 -8.81 6.54
N VAL A 391 -3.14 -7.91 6.07
CA VAL A 391 -2.69 -6.56 5.66
C VAL A 391 -2.86 -5.52 6.77
N SER A 392 -3.29 -5.90 7.98
CA SER A 392 -3.53 -4.98 9.08
C SER A 392 -2.23 -4.36 9.62
N MET A 393 -2.26 -3.07 9.94
CA MET A 393 -1.20 -2.37 10.69
C MET A 393 -1.56 -2.16 12.16
N VAL A 394 -2.83 -2.22 12.49
CA VAL A 394 -3.36 -2.14 13.85
C VAL A 394 -4.14 -3.41 14.13
N ASP A 395 -3.84 -4.05 15.23
CA ASP A 395 -4.50 -5.28 15.65
C ASP A 395 -6.02 -5.07 15.83
N TRP A 396 -6.81 -5.89 15.17
CA TRP A 396 -8.27 -5.74 15.08
C TRP A 396 -9.05 -6.12 16.33
N GLU A 397 -8.39 -6.69 17.35
CA GLU A 397 -8.99 -7.02 18.64
C GLU A 397 -8.62 -5.98 19.71
N THR A 398 -7.35 -5.56 19.74
CA THR A 398 -6.81 -4.71 20.79
C THR A 398 -6.61 -3.26 20.39
N GLY A 399 -6.60 -2.97 19.08
CA GLY A 399 -6.26 -1.64 18.55
C GLY A 399 -4.78 -1.27 18.72
N LYS A 400 -3.89 -2.21 19.01
CA LYS A 400 -2.45 -1.94 19.15
C LYS A 400 -1.77 -1.95 17.80
N PRO A 401 -0.92 -0.95 17.48
CA PRO A 401 -0.08 -0.98 16.30
C PRO A 401 0.87 -2.18 16.30
N ASN A 402 1.06 -2.80 15.13
CA ASN A 402 2.03 -3.87 14.93
C ASN A 402 3.33 -3.35 14.27
N ALA A 403 4.26 -4.25 13.92
CA ALA A 403 5.55 -3.87 13.35
C ALA A 403 5.41 -3.11 12.01
N ARG A 404 4.37 -3.35 11.21
CA ARG A 404 4.14 -2.62 9.95
C ARG A 404 3.89 -1.13 10.20
N TYR A 405 2.98 -0.82 11.14
CA TYR A 405 2.73 0.57 11.52
C TYR A 405 4.01 1.24 12.05
N TRP A 406 4.77 0.56 12.88
CA TRP A 406 6.00 1.12 13.45
C TRP A 406 7.10 1.33 12.40
N VAL A 407 7.20 0.46 11.41
CA VAL A 407 8.09 0.68 10.26
C VAL A 407 7.63 1.88 9.44
N LEU A 408 6.33 1.99 9.13
CA LEU A 408 5.80 3.17 8.44
C LEU A 408 6.09 4.46 9.22
N LYS A 409 5.86 4.45 10.53
CA LYS A 409 6.14 5.60 11.41
C LYS A 409 7.63 5.97 11.40
N LEU A 410 8.51 4.97 11.50
CA LEU A 410 9.97 5.17 11.40
C LEU A 410 10.37 5.80 10.07
N LEU A 411 9.80 5.32 8.96
CA LEU A 411 10.07 5.90 7.64
C LEU A 411 9.55 7.33 7.56
N HIS A 412 8.32 7.57 7.99
CA HIS A 412 7.70 8.90 7.97
C HIS A 412 8.49 9.94 8.78
N ASP A 413 8.96 9.56 9.97
CA ASP A 413 9.70 10.46 10.87
C ASP A 413 11.13 10.76 10.40
N ASN A 414 11.70 9.88 9.56
CA ASN A 414 13.12 9.94 9.22
C ASN A 414 13.40 10.22 7.74
N PHE A 415 12.47 9.91 6.83
CA PHE A 415 12.68 10.01 5.37
C PHE A 415 11.44 10.58 4.70
N GLY A 416 11.63 11.25 3.54
CA GLY A 416 10.47 11.76 2.82
C GLY A 416 10.80 12.72 1.68
N PRO A 417 9.81 13.50 1.27
CA PRO A 417 9.98 14.49 0.22
C PRO A 417 11.07 15.51 0.56
N ARG A 418 11.85 15.94 -0.44
CA ARG A 418 12.98 16.87 -0.40
C ARG A 418 14.28 16.29 0.16
N ASP A 419 14.32 15.05 0.63
CA ASP A 419 15.59 14.38 0.92
C ASP A 419 16.41 14.19 -0.36
N ARG A 420 17.71 14.45 -0.29
CA ARG A 420 18.62 14.24 -1.41
C ARG A 420 19.22 12.85 -1.30
N LEU A 421 18.77 11.94 -2.15
CA LEU A 421 19.28 10.57 -2.22
C LEU A 421 20.73 10.61 -2.73
N VAL A 422 21.60 9.84 -2.08
CA VAL A 422 23.00 9.69 -2.47
C VAL A 422 23.29 8.26 -2.91
N GLU A 423 24.34 8.08 -3.70
CA GLU A 423 24.78 6.74 -4.10
C GLU A 423 25.24 5.97 -2.86
N ALA A 424 24.66 4.79 -2.65
CA ALA A 424 24.94 3.92 -1.52
C ALA A 424 24.79 2.45 -1.91
N GLU A 425 25.68 1.60 -1.41
CA GLU A 425 25.69 0.17 -1.70
C GLU A 425 26.09 -0.65 -0.47
N SER A 426 25.65 -1.90 -0.43
CA SER A 426 26.01 -2.90 0.57
C SER A 426 26.72 -4.06 -0.08
N THR A 427 27.79 -4.57 0.54
CA THR A 427 28.45 -5.82 0.11
C THR A 427 27.62 -7.06 0.44
N ASN A 428 26.56 -6.93 1.27
CA ASN A 428 25.67 -8.02 1.62
C ASN A 428 24.37 -7.92 0.79
N ALA A 429 24.11 -8.91 -0.06
CA ALA A 429 22.93 -8.96 -0.93
C ALA A 429 21.57 -8.96 -0.19
N TYR A 430 21.58 -9.31 1.09
CA TYR A 430 20.37 -9.34 1.92
C TYR A 430 20.15 -8.04 2.70
N VAL A 431 21.07 -7.08 2.61
CA VAL A 431 20.90 -5.76 3.22
C VAL A 431 20.70 -4.72 2.12
N HIS A 432 19.53 -4.10 2.12
CA HIS A 432 19.30 -2.94 1.29
C HIS A 432 19.69 -1.66 2.03
N VAL A 433 20.26 -0.69 1.31
CA VAL A 433 20.71 0.58 1.87
C VAL A 433 20.23 1.76 1.03
N MET A 434 19.76 2.81 1.69
CA MET A 434 19.48 4.11 1.05
C MET A 434 20.11 5.21 1.90
N GLY A 435 21.08 5.94 1.32
CA GLY A 435 21.68 7.11 1.95
C GLY A 435 20.96 8.39 1.54
N VAL A 436 20.74 9.30 2.50
CA VAL A 436 20.10 10.59 2.25
C VAL A 436 20.80 11.74 2.97
N LEU A 437 20.79 12.89 2.33
CA LEU A 437 21.04 14.19 2.95
C LEU A 437 19.68 14.87 3.13
N THR A 438 19.26 15.02 4.38
CA THR A 438 18.00 15.69 4.70
C THR A 438 18.02 17.16 4.30
N PRO A 439 16.88 17.85 4.20
CA PRO A 439 16.84 19.29 3.83
C PRO A 439 17.69 20.19 4.74
N ASN A 440 17.88 19.79 6.00
CA ASN A 440 18.74 20.51 6.97
C ASN A 440 20.20 20.03 6.98
N GLY A 441 20.59 19.18 6.02
CA GLY A 441 21.98 18.73 5.81
C GLY A 441 22.43 17.55 6.68
N ARG A 442 21.55 16.93 7.47
CA ARG A 442 21.90 15.74 8.24
C ARG A 442 22.10 14.54 7.32
N ARG A 443 23.06 13.68 7.67
CA ARG A 443 23.35 12.41 6.98
C ARG A 443 22.55 11.31 7.62
N ARG A 444 21.65 10.67 6.86
CA ARG A 444 20.86 9.53 7.31
C ARG A 444 21.02 8.34 6.38
N VAL A 445 20.93 7.15 6.95
CA VAL A 445 21.00 5.89 6.23
C VAL A 445 19.82 5.03 6.64
N LEU A 446 19.01 4.62 5.67
CA LEU A 446 18.03 3.57 5.84
C LEU A 446 18.71 2.23 5.54
N LEU A 447 18.57 1.30 6.46
CA LEU A 447 19.08 -0.07 6.34
C LEU A 447 17.90 -1.04 6.47
N ILE A 448 17.84 -2.03 5.60
CA ILE A 448 16.76 -3.02 5.61
C ILE A 448 17.37 -4.41 5.49
N ASN A 449 17.20 -5.21 6.55
CA ASN A 449 17.53 -6.62 6.53
C ASN A 449 16.38 -7.44 5.94
N LYS A 450 16.60 -8.03 4.77
CA LYS A 450 15.62 -8.83 4.05
C LYS A 450 15.50 -10.28 4.54
N ARG A 451 16.11 -10.62 5.71
CA ARG A 451 16.15 -12.00 6.23
C ARG A 451 15.81 -12.07 7.71
N ASN A 452 15.20 -13.16 8.11
CA ASN A 452 14.91 -13.44 9.53
C ASN A 452 16.12 -13.98 10.29
N ARG A 453 17.24 -13.27 10.19
CA ARG A 453 18.47 -13.56 10.95
C ARG A 453 19.28 -12.30 11.17
N PRO A 454 20.05 -12.21 12.27
CA PRO A 454 20.92 -11.07 12.48
C PRO A 454 22.01 -10.98 11.40
N ILE A 455 22.33 -9.74 10.99
CA ILE A 455 23.40 -9.43 10.05
C ILE A 455 24.28 -8.34 10.66
N GLU A 456 25.57 -8.63 10.85
CA GLU A 456 26.57 -7.62 11.23
C GLU A 456 27.08 -6.89 10.00
N LEU A 457 27.18 -5.57 10.09
CA LEU A 457 27.73 -4.74 9.04
C LEU A 457 28.49 -3.54 9.61
N SER A 458 29.39 -2.97 8.79
CA SER A 458 30.12 -1.76 9.12
C SER A 458 29.64 -0.59 8.26
N ILE A 459 29.40 0.55 8.90
CA ILE A 459 29.05 1.81 8.25
C ILE A 459 30.12 2.85 8.64
N PRO A 460 31.06 3.15 7.76
CA PRO A 460 32.14 4.10 8.06
C PRO A 460 31.59 5.45 8.51
N GLY A 461 32.04 5.93 9.68
CA GLY A 461 31.62 7.18 10.28
C GLY A 461 30.31 7.13 11.07
N ALA A 462 29.77 5.94 11.36
CA ALA A 462 28.57 5.79 12.19
C ALA A 462 28.84 5.89 13.70
N ALA A 463 30.09 5.71 14.12
CA ALA A 463 30.46 5.86 15.53
C ALA A 463 30.03 7.22 16.08
N LYS A 464 29.39 7.24 17.27
CA LYS A 464 28.74 8.41 17.92
C LYS A 464 27.44 8.87 17.23
N GLY A 465 26.97 8.18 16.19
CA GLY A 465 25.66 8.37 15.60
C GLY A 465 24.56 7.75 16.45
N GLN A 466 23.34 7.85 15.94
CA GLN A 466 22.16 7.30 16.58
C GLN A 466 21.46 6.36 15.62
N GLU A 467 21.03 5.21 16.12
CA GLU A 467 20.19 4.24 15.42
C GLU A 467 18.79 4.23 16.03
N GLU A 468 17.78 4.18 15.18
CA GLU A 468 16.39 3.91 15.52
C GLU A 468 15.94 2.74 14.66
N PHE A 469 15.35 1.68 15.26
CA PHE A 469 15.03 0.46 14.51
C PHE A 469 13.77 -0.25 14.99
N ALA A 470 13.13 -0.95 14.07
CA ALA A 470 12.08 -1.95 14.33
C ALA A 470 12.52 -3.29 13.71
N ASP A 471 12.46 -4.37 14.48
CA ASP A 471 12.81 -5.73 14.06
C ASP A 471 11.98 -6.78 14.82
N VAL A 472 12.29 -8.06 14.65
CA VAL A 472 11.55 -9.16 15.33
C VAL A 472 11.61 -9.08 16.86
N THR A 473 12.55 -8.33 17.44
CA THR A 473 12.67 -8.17 18.90
C THR A 473 11.79 -7.03 19.42
N THR A 474 11.46 -6.04 18.60
CA THR A 474 10.57 -4.93 18.97
C THR A 474 9.10 -5.33 18.91
N GLY A 475 8.74 -6.26 18.02
CA GLY A 475 7.37 -6.80 17.90
C GLY A 475 6.31 -5.69 17.72
N PHE A 476 5.37 -5.59 18.67
CA PHE A 476 4.29 -4.58 18.69
C PHE A 476 4.68 -3.28 19.42
N GLN A 477 5.96 -3.12 19.78
CA GLN A 477 6.43 -1.91 20.47
C GLN A 477 6.95 -0.88 19.47
N PRO A 478 6.96 0.42 19.85
CA PRO A 478 7.63 1.46 19.08
C PRO A 478 9.09 1.11 18.76
N PRO A 479 9.66 1.72 17.71
CA PRO A 479 11.07 1.54 17.38
C PRO A 479 11.98 1.78 18.59
N SER A 480 12.98 0.92 18.73
CA SER A 480 14.04 1.08 19.75
C SER A 480 15.10 2.04 19.25
N SER A 481 15.74 2.77 20.18
CA SER A 481 16.83 3.70 19.86
C SER A 481 18.10 3.31 20.59
N ALA A 482 19.25 3.44 19.91
CA ALA A 482 20.58 3.19 20.45
C ALA A 482 21.61 4.23 19.98
N ASN A 483 22.56 4.59 20.86
CA ASN A 483 23.73 5.35 20.47
C ASN A 483 24.81 4.40 19.99
N LEU A 484 25.43 4.68 18.85
CA LEU A 484 26.43 3.83 18.24
C LEU A 484 27.81 4.11 18.86
N SER A 485 28.41 3.10 19.48
CA SER A 485 29.76 3.19 20.06
C SER A 485 30.90 2.97 19.04
N SER A 486 30.58 2.41 17.88
CA SER A 486 31.52 2.11 16.80
C SER A 486 30.80 2.17 15.44
N ASP A 487 31.56 1.96 14.36
CA ASP A 487 31.01 1.83 13.01
C ASP A 487 30.33 0.49 12.75
N LYS A 488 30.31 -0.43 13.73
CA LYS A 488 29.64 -1.74 13.60
C LYS A 488 28.21 -1.66 14.12
N ILE A 489 27.30 -2.25 13.35
CA ILE A 489 25.87 -2.35 13.64
C ILE A 489 25.44 -3.81 13.44
N THR A 490 24.54 -4.28 14.29
CA THR A 490 23.88 -5.58 14.11
C THR A 490 22.40 -5.34 13.80
N LEU A 491 22.00 -5.61 12.57
CA LEU A 491 20.58 -5.60 12.17
C LEU A 491 19.94 -6.92 12.60
N GLY A 492 18.90 -6.86 13.45
CA GLY A 492 18.09 -8.02 13.81
C GLY A 492 17.33 -8.60 12.62
N GLY A 493 16.59 -9.70 12.83
CA GLY A 493 15.76 -10.29 11.77
C GLY A 493 14.73 -9.30 11.25
N PHE A 494 14.63 -9.15 9.93
CA PHE A 494 13.76 -8.18 9.24
C PHE A 494 13.86 -6.74 9.76
N ALA A 495 15.03 -6.36 10.28
CA ALA A 495 15.24 -5.01 10.79
C ALA A 495 15.06 -3.96 9.69
N VAL A 496 14.32 -2.90 10.04
CA VAL A 496 14.33 -1.62 9.34
C VAL A 496 14.91 -0.60 10.30
N ALA A 497 16.04 0.01 9.93
CA ALA A 497 16.79 0.91 10.80
C ALA A 497 17.08 2.25 10.10
N ALA A 498 16.87 3.34 10.83
CA ALA A 498 17.28 4.68 10.46
C ALA A 498 18.52 5.05 11.28
N VAL A 499 19.67 5.23 10.60
CA VAL A 499 20.92 5.62 11.24
C VAL A 499 21.21 7.07 10.90
N THR A 500 21.30 7.92 11.93
CA THR A 500 21.74 9.31 11.79
C THR A 500 23.23 9.37 12.14
N LEU A 501 24.06 9.80 11.20
CA LEU A 501 25.51 9.97 11.41
C LEU A 501 25.79 11.29 12.13
N PRO A 502 26.90 11.37 12.88
CA PRO A 502 27.29 12.59 13.59
C PRO A 502 27.62 13.76 12.66
#